data_f6078569ad1cc88ded2e40c831d85b61
#
_entry.id   f6078569ad1cc88ded2e40c831d85b61
#
_cell.length_a   1.000
_cell.length_b   1.000
_cell.length_c   1.000
_cell.angle_alpha   90.00
_cell.angle_beta   90.00
_cell.angle_gamma   90.00
#
_symmetry.space_group_name_H-M   'P 1'
#
loop_
_entity.id
_entity.type
_entity.pdbx_description
1 polymer ?
#
loop_
_entity_poly.entity_id
_entity_poly.type
_entity_poly.pdbx_seq_one_letter_code
_entity_poly.pdbx_strand_id
1 'polypeptide(L)'
;MLQIISVLLENKPGALLRVTGLLGSRGYNIESLTVARTLDPSLSRMTIVVDVEDAQRAQVIKQMNKLINVLQATDLTDLPAVVRELVLVRVRTTQENRTAVLKEAEIFGGRVVDSSTEGYAIEVTRSGALAIALETKKLKLQPPVSTAATTRG
;
A
#
# COMPACT_ATOMS: atom_id res chain seq x y z
N MET A 1 5.72 -1.63 -16.85
CA MET A 1 6.51 -0.74 -15.95
C MET A 1 5.60 -0.12 -14.89
N LEU A 2 6.05 -0.03 -13.64
CA LEU A 2 5.24 0.53 -12.57
C LEU A 2 5.17 2.06 -12.65
N GLN A 3 3.96 2.59 -12.72
CA GLN A 3 3.66 4.01 -12.69
C GLN A 3 3.06 4.38 -11.34
N ILE A 4 3.59 5.41 -10.68
CA ILE A 4 3.10 5.94 -9.41
C ILE A 4 2.28 7.19 -9.69
N ILE A 5 1.00 7.16 -9.33
CA ILE A 5 0.05 8.24 -9.62
C ILE A 5 -0.52 8.77 -8.30
N SER A 6 -0.44 10.08 -8.10
CA SER A 6 -1.15 10.78 -7.04
C SER A 6 -2.43 11.39 -7.61
N VAL A 7 -3.56 11.08 -6.99
CA VAL A 7 -4.87 11.60 -7.40
C VAL A 7 -5.50 12.37 -6.23
N LEU A 8 -5.84 13.62 -6.47
CA LEU A 8 -6.69 14.41 -5.59
C LEU A 8 -8.13 14.32 -6.09
N LEU A 9 -9.03 13.85 -5.25
CA LEU A 9 -10.42 13.61 -5.63
C LEU A 9 -11.40 14.06 -4.54
N GLU A 10 -12.64 14.31 -4.94
CA GLU A 10 -13.71 14.58 -3.98
C GLU A 10 -13.93 13.38 -3.04
N ASN A 11 -14.09 13.65 -1.76
CA ASN A 11 -14.43 12.65 -0.75
C ASN A 11 -15.94 12.37 -0.75
N LYS A 12 -16.41 11.72 -1.83
CA LYS A 12 -17.83 11.39 -2.04
C LYS A 12 -18.00 9.90 -2.34
N PRO A 13 -19.16 9.31 -2.00
CA PRO A 13 -19.49 7.96 -2.40
C PRO A 13 -19.31 7.75 -3.91
N GLY A 14 -18.68 6.65 -4.29
CA GLY A 14 -18.47 6.29 -5.70
C GLY A 14 -17.24 6.94 -6.36
N ALA A 15 -16.59 7.96 -5.75
CA ALA A 15 -15.43 8.60 -6.35
C ALA A 15 -14.26 7.63 -6.55
N LEU A 16 -13.94 6.85 -5.51
CA LEU A 16 -12.93 5.78 -5.59
C LEU A 16 -13.28 4.75 -6.67
N LEU A 17 -14.53 4.30 -6.69
CA LEU A 17 -15.00 3.29 -7.65
C LEU A 17 -14.84 3.76 -9.10
N ARG A 18 -15.04 5.04 -9.38
CA ARG A 18 -14.86 5.61 -10.74
C ARG A 18 -13.40 5.55 -11.18
N VAL A 19 -12.46 5.85 -10.28
CA VAL A 19 -11.02 5.78 -10.59
C VAL A 19 -10.58 4.34 -10.81
N THR A 20 -10.91 3.44 -9.89
CA THR A 20 -10.55 2.01 -10.02
C THR A 20 -11.27 1.34 -11.19
N GLY A 21 -12.52 1.70 -11.44
CA GLY A 21 -13.29 1.21 -12.59
C GLY A 21 -12.72 1.65 -13.94
N LEU A 22 -12.19 2.88 -14.03
CA LEU A 22 -11.49 3.35 -15.22
C LEU A 22 -10.25 2.49 -15.52
N LEU A 23 -9.43 2.20 -14.50
CA LEU A 23 -8.23 1.38 -14.65
C LEU A 23 -8.60 -0.05 -15.04
N GLY A 24 -9.55 -0.66 -14.32
CA GLY A 24 -10.00 -2.03 -14.59
C GLY A 24 -10.62 -2.21 -15.96
N SER A 25 -11.45 -1.25 -16.43
CA SER A 25 -12.08 -1.31 -17.76
C SER A 25 -11.08 -1.24 -18.91
N ARG A 26 -9.87 -0.76 -18.65
CA ARG A 26 -8.76 -0.69 -19.63
C ARG A 26 -7.73 -1.79 -19.47
N GLY A 27 -7.96 -2.72 -18.54
CA GLY A 27 -7.07 -3.85 -18.30
C GLY A 27 -5.79 -3.50 -17.55
N TYR A 28 -5.70 -2.33 -16.91
CA TYR A 28 -4.53 -1.99 -16.09
C TYR A 28 -4.59 -2.69 -14.74
N ASN A 29 -3.50 -3.35 -14.37
CA ASN A 29 -3.37 -3.98 -13.05
C ASN A 29 -2.99 -2.94 -12.01
N ILE A 30 -3.71 -2.93 -10.88
CA ILE A 30 -3.40 -2.09 -9.72
C ILE A 30 -2.52 -2.91 -8.78
N GLU A 31 -1.24 -2.54 -8.67
CA GLU A 31 -0.28 -3.19 -7.78
C GLU A 31 -0.45 -2.76 -6.33
N SER A 32 -0.74 -1.48 -6.11
CA SER A 32 -1.06 -0.96 -4.78
C SER A 32 -2.00 0.24 -4.85
N LEU A 33 -2.78 0.41 -3.81
CA LEU A 33 -3.74 1.49 -3.68
C LEU A 33 -3.81 1.95 -2.23
N THR A 34 -3.58 3.23 -2.02
CA THR A 34 -3.78 3.86 -0.72
C THR A 34 -4.64 5.10 -0.90
N VAL A 35 -5.68 5.23 -0.09
CA VAL A 35 -6.54 6.41 -0.09
C VAL A 35 -6.78 6.89 1.32
N ALA A 36 -6.69 8.19 1.53
CA ALA A 36 -6.98 8.82 2.81
C ALA A 36 -7.62 10.18 2.60
N ARG A 37 -8.48 10.57 3.55
CA ARG A 37 -9.01 11.92 3.61
C ARG A 37 -7.89 12.93 3.89
N THR A 38 -7.94 14.09 3.25
CA THR A 38 -7.01 15.19 3.49
C THR A 38 -7.42 16.00 4.73
N LEU A 39 -6.69 17.08 5.02
CA LEU A 39 -7.07 18.05 6.04
C LEU A 39 -8.40 18.75 5.69
N ASP A 40 -8.70 18.91 4.39
CA ASP A 40 -10.02 19.26 3.93
C ASP A 40 -10.91 18.01 3.87
N PRO A 41 -11.96 17.91 4.71
CA PRO A 41 -12.82 16.73 4.76
C PRO A 41 -13.57 16.45 3.44
N SER A 42 -13.71 17.42 2.57
CA SER A 42 -14.35 17.26 1.27
C SER A 42 -13.45 16.59 0.22
N LEU A 43 -12.16 16.44 0.52
CA LEU A 43 -11.15 15.90 -0.38
C LEU A 43 -10.45 14.66 0.17
N SER A 44 -10.12 13.76 -0.73
CA SER A 44 -9.26 12.61 -0.46
C SER A 44 -8.05 12.61 -1.39
N ARG A 45 -6.93 12.11 -0.88
CA ARG A 45 -5.74 11.83 -1.67
C ARG A 45 -5.57 10.34 -1.83
N MET A 46 -5.39 9.93 -3.06
CA MET A 46 -5.16 8.55 -3.44
C MET A 46 -3.76 8.44 -4.05
N THR A 47 -3.02 7.43 -3.65
CA THR A 47 -1.77 7.03 -4.31
C THR A 47 -2.00 5.65 -4.91
N ILE A 48 -1.79 5.53 -6.21
CA ILE A 48 -2.00 4.29 -6.96
C ILE A 48 -0.68 3.91 -7.62
N VAL A 49 -0.33 2.64 -7.57
CA VAL A 49 0.72 2.06 -8.40
C VAL A 49 0.06 1.11 -9.39
N VAL A 50 0.28 1.37 -10.67
CA VAL A 50 -0.28 0.57 -11.77
C VAL A 50 0.85 0.05 -12.66
N ASP A 51 0.66 -1.15 -13.20
CA ASP A 51 1.56 -1.68 -14.24
C ASP A 51 1.03 -1.28 -15.61
N VAL A 52 1.78 -0.42 -16.31
CA VAL A 52 1.42 0.11 -17.63
C VAL A 52 2.65 0.19 -18.53
N GLU A 53 2.42 0.15 -19.83
CA GLU A 53 3.47 0.44 -20.81
C GLU A 53 3.81 1.94 -20.83
N ASP A 54 5.08 2.28 -21.07
CA ASP A 54 5.53 3.68 -21.06
C ASP A 54 4.74 4.56 -22.04
N ALA A 55 4.38 4.04 -23.19
CA ALA A 55 3.58 4.76 -24.18
C ALA A 55 2.16 5.11 -23.66
N GLN A 56 1.66 4.38 -22.68
CA GLN A 56 0.30 4.56 -22.13
C GLN A 56 0.25 5.48 -20.91
N ARG A 57 1.39 5.76 -20.27
CA ARG A 57 1.47 6.55 -19.01
C ARG A 57 0.73 7.89 -19.10
N ALA A 58 1.04 8.68 -20.13
CA ALA A 58 0.39 9.98 -20.35
C ALA A 58 -1.11 9.85 -20.59
N GLN A 59 -1.55 8.78 -21.24
CA GLN A 59 -2.95 8.52 -21.51
C GLN A 59 -3.72 8.20 -20.23
N VAL A 60 -3.13 7.42 -19.32
CA VAL A 60 -3.72 7.11 -18.00
C VAL A 60 -4.02 8.41 -17.24
N ILE A 61 -3.04 9.32 -17.14
CA ILE A 61 -3.21 10.60 -16.46
C ILE A 61 -4.31 11.46 -17.12
N LYS A 62 -4.32 11.55 -18.46
CA LYS A 62 -5.36 12.28 -19.20
C LYS A 62 -6.77 11.72 -18.92
N GLN A 63 -6.90 10.41 -18.85
CA GLN A 63 -8.19 9.77 -18.60
C GLN A 63 -8.66 9.98 -17.15
N MET A 64 -7.74 9.90 -16.18
CA MET A 64 -8.08 10.19 -14.77
C MET A 64 -8.55 11.63 -14.58
N ASN A 65 -7.89 12.59 -15.20
CA ASN A 65 -8.27 14.02 -15.11
C ASN A 65 -9.61 14.33 -15.78
N LYS A 66 -10.20 13.42 -16.57
CA LYS A 66 -11.55 13.57 -17.14
C LYS A 66 -12.66 13.08 -16.21
N LEU A 67 -12.33 12.39 -15.13
CA LEU A 67 -13.33 11.89 -14.20
C LEU A 67 -13.89 13.05 -13.37
N ILE A 68 -15.22 13.12 -13.27
CA ILE A 68 -15.93 14.24 -12.63
C ILE A 68 -15.51 14.48 -11.17
N ASN A 69 -15.11 13.45 -10.45
CA ASN A 69 -14.71 13.56 -9.04
C ASN A 69 -13.20 13.76 -8.86
N VAL A 70 -12.41 13.76 -9.94
CA VAL A 70 -10.96 13.97 -9.88
C VAL A 70 -10.64 15.45 -10.10
N LEU A 71 -10.01 16.06 -9.12
CA LEU A 71 -9.53 17.42 -9.20
C LEU A 71 -8.18 17.49 -9.94
N GLN A 72 -7.31 16.53 -9.64
CA GLN A 72 -5.97 16.45 -10.23
C GLN A 72 -5.42 15.04 -10.14
N ALA A 73 -4.86 14.55 -11.24
CA ALA A 73 -4.02 13.35 -11.27
C ALA A 73 -2.62 13.74 -11.77
N THR A 74 -1.60 13.31 -11.04
CA THR A 74 -0.19 13.65 -11.29
C THR A 74 0.64 12.37 -11.32
N ASP A 75 1.45 12.20 -12.36
CA ASP A 75 2.46 11.15 -12.42
C ASP A 75 3.66 11.51 -11.54
N LEU A 76 3.97 10.67 -10.58
CA LEU A 76 5.10 10.85 -9.65
C LEU A 76 6.30 9.95 -9.98
N THR A 77 6.20 9.11 -11.00
CA THR A 77 7.17 8.03 -11.27
C THR A 77 8.60 8.56 -11.42
N ASP A 78 8.77 9.63 -12.19
CA ASP A 78 10.09 10.20 -12.48
C ASP A 78 10.38 11.47 -11.67
N LEU A 79 9.51 11.83 -10.74
CA LEU A 79 9.71 13.00 -9.88
C LEU A 79 10.56 12.64 -8.66
N PRO A 80 11.40 13.57 -8.16
CA PRO A 80 12.13 13.39 -6.91
C PRO A 80 11.16 13.38 -5.73
N ALA A 81 10.61 12.20 -5.42
CA ALA A 81 9.65 12.00 -4.35
C ALA A 81 10.20 11.06 -3.28
N VAL A 82 9.86 11.31 -2.02
CA VAL A 82 10.12 10.36 -0.94
C VAL A 82 8.97 9.37 -0.88
N VAL A 83 9.25 8.12 -1.24
CA VAL A 83 8.29 7.02 -1.19
C VAL A 83 8.60 6.15 0.02
N ARG A 84 7.57 5.86 0.81
CA ARG A 84 7.64 4.93 1.94
C ARG A 84 6.43 4.00 1.90
N GLU A 85 6.70 2.76 2.23
CA GLU A 85 5.69 1.72 2.43
C GLU A 85 5.72 1.32 3.90
N LEU A 86 4.54 1.14 4.50
CA LEU A 86 4.39 0.60 5.83
C LEU A 86 3.84 -0.82 5.70
N VAL A 87 4.54 -1.76 6.31
CA VAL A 87 4.12 -3.17 6.35
C VAL A 87 4.01 -3.62 7.80
N LEU A 88 2.91 -4.29 8.12
CA LEU A 88 2.72 -5.00 9.38
C LEU A 88 2.83 -6.50 9.11
N VAL A 89 3.80 -7.15 9.76
CA VAL A 89 4.04 -8.58 9.62
C VAL A 89 3.82 -9.26 10.97
N ARG A 90 2.96 -10.27 11.00
CA ARG A 90 2.86 -11.14 12.17
C ARG A 90 3.72 -12.38 11.98
N VAL A 91 4.68 -12.58 12.87
CA VAL A 91 5.63 -13.68 12.83
C VAL A 91 5.36 -14.62 14.01
N ARG A 92 5.07 -15.88 13.72
CA ARG A 92 4.99 -16.90 14.77
C ARG A 92 6.39 -17.29 15.21
N THR A 93 6.58 -17.44 16.52
CA THR A 93 7.87 -17.78 17.10
C THR A 93 7.73 -18.97 18.04
N THR A 94 8.81 -19.75 18.13
CA THR A 94 9.05 -20.73 19.18
C THR A 94 10.03 -20.13 20.19
N GLN A 95 10.19 -20.75 21.36
CA GLN A 95 11.19 -20.28 22.32
C GLN A 95 12.60 -20.23 21.75
N GLU A 96 12.94 -21.15 20.84
CA GLU A 96 14.27 -21.25 20.24
C GLU A 96 14.57 -20.14 19.22
N ASN A 97 13.55 -19.69 18.45
CA ASN A 97 13.77 -18.74 17.36
C ASN A 97 13.39 -17.29 17.69
N ARG A 98 12.84 -17.01 18.88
CA ARG A 98 12.40 -15.65 19.28
C ARG A 98 13.50 -14.61 19.13
N THR A 99 14.70 -14.91 19.63
CA THR A 99 15.84 -14.00 19.56
C THR A 99 16.31 -13.78 18.14
N ALA A 100 16.31 -14.83 17.30
CA ALA A 100 16.68 -14.69 15.89
C ALA A 100 15.69 -13.80 15.13
N VAL A 101 14.39 -13.97 15.36
CA VAL A 101 13.35 -13.12 14.74
C VAL A 101 13.50 -11.65 15.13
N LEU A 102 13.81 -11.37 16.40
CA LEU A 102 14.03 -9.98 16.85
C LEU A 102 15.27 -9.36 16.21
N LYS A 103 16.37 -10.12 16.08
CA LYS A 103 17.58 -9.65 15.39
C LYS A 103 17.32 -9.36 13.90
N GLU A 104 16.58 -10.22 13.22
CA GLU A 104 16.20 -9.99 11.83
C GLU A 104 15.33 -8.72 11.72
N ALA A 105 14.33 -8.55 12.60
CA ALA A 105 13.50 -7.35 12.62
C ALA A 105 14.35 -6.09 12.77
N GLU A 106 15.34 -6.09 13.66
CA GLU A 106 16.26 -4.96 13.88
C GLU A 106 17.11 -4.66 12.64
N ILE A 107 17.66 -5.69 11.97
CA ILE A 107 18.44 -5.55 10.73
C ILE A 107 17.62 -4.85 9.64
N PHE A 108 16.34 -5.18 9.52
CA PHE A 108 15.44 -4.55 8.55
C PHE A 108 14.85 -3.21 9.03
N GLY A 109 15.25 -2.72 10.21
CA GLY A 109 14.72 -1.49 10.79
C GLY A 109 13.26 -1.64 11.24
N GLY A 110 12.83 -2.86 11.53
CA GLY A 110 11.49 -3.16 12.01
C GLY A 110 11.33 -2.84 13.50
N ARG A 111 10.12 -2.46 13.87
CA ARG A 111 9.73 -2.20 15.26
C ARG A 111 8.67 -3.21 15.69
N VAL A 112 8.88 -3.84 16.85
CA VAL A 112 7.85 -4.70 17.46
C VAL A 112 6.74 -3.80 18.00
N VAL A 113 5.53 -3.99 17.50
CA VAL A 113 4.33 -3.22 17.90
C VAL A 113 3.37 -4.04 18.75
N ASP A 114 3.47 -5.37 18.69
CA ASP A 114 2.73 -6.28 19.56
C ASP A 114 3.56 -7.55 19.81
N SER A 115 3.45 -8.11 21.00
CA SER A 115 4.13 -9.35 21.38
C SER A 115 3.21 -10.27 22.17
N SER A 116 3.30 -11.56 21.86
CA SER A 116 2.59 -12.61 22.58
C SER A 116 3.50 -13.82 22.81
N THR A 117 3.00 -14.82 23.53
CA THR A 117 3.71 -16.09 23.69
C THR A 117 3.90 -16.82 22.35
N GLU A 118 3.03 -16.55 21.37
CA GLU A 118 3.04 -17.21 20.06
C GLU A 118 3.84 -16.45 18.98
N GLY A 119 4.21 -15.19 19.23
CA GLY A 119 4.94 -14.42 18.24
C GLY A 119 4.94 -12.93 18.43
N TYR A 120 5.33 -12.22 17.36
CA TYR A 120 5.46 -10.78 17.30
C TYR A 120 4.66 -10.20 16.13
N ALA A 121 4.09 -9.01 16.33
CA ALA A 121 3.72 -8.14 15.21
C ALA A 121 4.83 -7.10 15.04
N ILE A 122 5.38 -7.01 13.84
CA ILE A 122 6.51 -6.16 13.50
C ILE A 122 6.07 -5.18 12.43
N GLU A 123 6.27 -3.90 12.70
CA GLU A 123 6.09 -2.81 11.75
C GLU A 123 7.41 -2.51 11.05
N VAL A 124 7.40 -2.43 9.74
CA VAL A 124 8.54 -1.99 8.92
C VAL A 124 8.08 -0.85 8.02
N THR A 125 8.80 0.26 8.05
CA THR A 125 8.53 1.43 7.21
C THR A 125 9.78 1.80 6.43
N ARG A 126 9.80 1.53 5.12
CA ARG A 126 10.92 1.86 4.23
C ARG A 126 10.51 1.80 2.77
N SER A 127 11.37 2.29 1.89
CA SER A 127 11.20 2.07 0.45
C SER A 127 11.34 0.58 0.14
N GLY A 128 10.39 0.01 -0.60
CA GLY A 128 10.37 -1.41 -0.93
C GLY A 128 10.07 -2.34 0.26
N ALA A 129 9.36 -1.87 1.29
CA ALA A 129 9.05 -2.66 2.48
C ALA A 129 8.28 -3.96 2.15
N LEU A 130 7.42 -3.94 1.13
CA LEU A 130 6.69 -5.12 0.69
C LEU A 130 7.61 -6.20 0.12
N ALA A 131 8.64 -5.81 -0.64
CA ALA A 131 9.62 -6.76 -1.18
C ALA A 131 10.34 -7.51 -0.05
N ILE A 132 10.69 -6.81 1.04
CA ILE A 132 11.34 -7.41 2.20
C ILE A 132 10.40 -8.40 2.91
N ALA A 133 9.13 -8.03 3.09
CA ALA A 133 8.14 -8.91 3.69
C ALA A 133 7.93 -10.19 2.86
N LEU A 134 8.07 -10.10 1.53
CA LEU A 134 7.98 -11.25 0.61
C LEU A 134 9.26 -12.10 0.62
N GLU A 135 10.44 -11.51 0.77
CA GLU A 135 11.71 -12.24 0.87
C GLU A 135 11.82 -13.02 2.19
N THR A 136 11.27 -12.50 3.27
CA THR A 136 11.12 -13.24 4.54
C THR A 136 10.20 -14.46 4.43
N LYS A 137 9.61 -14.72 3.27
CA LYS A 137 8.89 -15.97 2.97
C LYS A 137 9.77 -17.23 3.13
N LYS A 138 11.07 -17.09 3.16
CA LYS A 138 12.01 -18.17 3.56
C LYS A 138 11.87 -18.56 5.04
N LEU A 139 11.31 -17.71 5.87
CA LEU A 139 10.94 -17.94 7.28
C LEU A 139 9.44 -18.24 7.36
N LYS A 140 8.94 -19.36 6.86
CA LYS A 140 7.56 -19.90 7.01
C LYS A 140 6.52 -18.88 7.55
N LEU A 141 6.34 -17.74 6.84
CA LEU A 141 5.33 -16.75 7.19
C LEU A 141 3.97 -17.24 6.69
N GLN A 142 3.02 -17.43 7.60
CA GLN A 142 1.63 -17.59 7.20
C GLN A 142 1.05 -16.21 6.86
N PRO A 143 0.17 -16.12 5.84
CA PRO A 143 -0.52 -14.88 5.52
C PRO A 143 -1.31 -14.37 6.75
N PRO A 144 -1.47 -13.05 6.91
CA PRO A 144 -2.25 -12.50 8.00
C PRO A 144 -3.67 -13.07 7.95
N VAL A 145 -4.11 -13.62 9.07
CA VAL A 145 -5.53 -13.93 9.24
C VAL A 145 -6.25 -12.60 9.23
N SER A 146 -7.09 -12.38 8.23
CA SER A 146 -7.97 -11.23 8.16
C SER A 146 -8.84 -11.20 9.43
N THR A 147 -8.47 -10.37 10.38
CA THR A 147 -9.36 -10.06 11.50
C THR A 147 -10.32 -9.01 10.99
N ALA A 148 -11.45 -9.45 10.44
CA ALA A 148 -12.61 -8.60 10.30
C ALA A 148 -12.92 -8.07 11.70
N ALA A 149 -12.73 -6.77 11.91
CA ALA A 149 -13.17 -6.10 13.12
C ALA A 149 -14.70 -6.15 13.14
N THR A 150 -15.25 -7.11 13.88
CA THR A 150 -16.67 -7.11 14.22
C THR A 150 -16.86 -6.04 15.28
N THR A 151 -17.20 -4.83 14.85
CA THR A 151 -17.77 -3.81 15.72
C THR A 151 -19.18 -4.26 16.06
N ARG A 152 -19.38 -4.86 17.24
CA ARG A 152 -20.72 -4.94 17.86
C ARG A 152 -20.95 -3.61 18.56
N GLY A 153 -22.09 -3.02 18.20
CA GLY A 153 -22.65 -1.77 18.70
C GLY A 153 -22.94 -1.76 20.19
#